data_bc59a53cb43f1058d362102400b12f12
#
_entry.id   bc59a53cb43f1058d362102400b12f12
#
_cell.length_a   1.000
_cell.length_b   1.000
_cell.length_c   1.000
_cell.angle_alpha   90.00
_cell.angle_beta   90.00
_cell.angle_gamma   90.00
#
_symmetry.space_group_name_H-M   'P 1'
#
loop_
_entity.id
_entity.type
_entity.pdbx_description
1 polymer ?
#
loop_
_entity_poly.entity_id
_entity_poly.type
_entity_poly.pdbx_seq_one_letter_code
_entity_poly.pdbx_strand_id
1 'polypeptide(L)'
;MSEIATAQEKILQENANRFVLFPIQHDDIWEYYKKAEASFWTAEEIDLSQDLRDWGNLNDGERHFISHVLAFFAASDGIVNENLAEHFVAEVQYTEAKFFYGF
;
A
#
# COMPACT_ATOMS: atom_id res chain seq x y z
N MET A 1 -3.97 11.46 30.96
CA MET A 1 -3.06 11.72 29.82
C MET A 1 -1.95 10.69 29.74
N SER A 2 -1.30 10.38 30.86
CA SER A 2 -0.27 9.34 30.89
C SER A 2 -0.82 7.96 30.48
N GLU A 3 -2.07 7.66 30.85
CA GLU A 3 -2.71 6.41 30.44
C GLU A 3 -2.88 6.29 28.94
N ILE A 4 -3.21 7.40 28.27
CA ILE A 4 -3.33 7.43 26.81
C ILE A 4 -1.96 7.22 26.18
N ALA A 5 -0.91 7.83 26.71
CA ALA A 5 0.44 7.66 26.21
C ALA A 5 0.94 6.22 26.39
N THR A 6 0.63 5.59 27.54
CA THR A 6 1.02 4.18 27.77
C THR A 6 0.22 3.19 26.95
N ALA A 7 -1.01 3.57 26.54
CA ALA A 7 -1.85 2.73 25.67
C ALA A 7 -1.52 2.88 24.19
N GLN A 8 -0.65 3.83 23.82
CA GLN A 8 -0.26 4.03 22.44
C GLN A 8 0.48 2.81 21.90
N GLU A 9 0.14 2.42 20.67
CA GLU A 9 0.83 1.32 20.01
C GLU A 9 2.32 1.60 19.87
N LYS A 10 3.14 0.56 20.03
CA LYS A 10 4.60 0.71 19.98
C LYS A 10 5.08 1.31 18.67
N ILE A 11 4.44 0.93 17.56
CA ILE A 11 4.79 1.44 16.23
C ILE A 11 4.54 2.94 16.08
N LEU A 12 3.70 3.52 16.93
CA LEU A 12 3.38 4.94 16.92
C LEU A 12 4.13 5.73 18.00
N GLN A 13 4.81 5.05 18.90
CA GLN A 13 5.59 5.73 19.96
C GLN A 13 6.78 6.44 19.35
N GLU A 14 7.08 7.64 19.88
CA GLU A 14 8.18 8.44 19.41
C GLU A 14 9.48 7.64 19.40
N ASN A 15 10.21 7.72 18.30
CA ASN A 15 11.46 7.00 18.10
C ASN A 15 12.48 7.93 17.46
N ALA A 16 13.57 8.19 18.18
CA ALA A 16 14.66 9.03 17.69
C ALA A 16 15.31 8.45 16.44
N ASN A 17 15.23 7.13 16.26
CA ASN A 17 15.82 6.43 15.12
C ASN A 17 14.85 6.20 13.97
N ARG A 18 13.72 6.90 13.94
CA ARG A 18 12.67 6.68 12.92
C ARG A 18 13.13 6.88 11.48
N PHE A 19 14.23 7.58 11.27
CA PHE A 19 14.84 7.76 9.95
C PHE A 19 16.15 6.99 9.76
N VAL A 20 16.49 6.14 10.74
CA VAL A 20 17.73 5.35 10.71
C VAL A 20 17.36 3.89 10.42
N LEU A 21 17.85 3.36 9.31
CA LEU A 21 17.51 1.99 8.90
C LEU A 21 18.34 0.94 9.64
N PHE A 22 19.63 1.12 9.72
CA PHE A 22 20.51 0.11 10.32
C PHE A 22 20.97 0.52 11.72
N PRO A 23 21.06 -0.44 12.65
CA PRO A 23 20.73 -1.85 12.47
C PRO A 23 19.20 -2.08 12.40
N ILE A 24 18.79 -3.11 11.67
CA ILE A 24 17.39 -3.51 11.56
C ILE A 24 16.93 -3.96 12.96
N GLN A 25 15.84 -3.36 13.46
CA GLN A 25 15.29 -3.66 14.78
C GLN A 25 14.02 -4.50 14.73
N HIS A 26 13.34 -4.49 13.58
CA HIS A 26 12.08 -5.20 13.38
C HIS A 26 12.23 -6.14 12.19
N ASP A 27 12.86 -7.29 12.45
CA ASP A 27 13.20 -8.26 11.40
C ASP A 27 11.97 -8.81 10.70
N ASP A 28 10.86 -8.99 11.41
CA ASP A 28 9.63 -9.48 10.83
C ASP A 28 9.07 -8.52 9.77
N ILE A 29 9.03 -7.23 10.07
CA ILE A 29 8.57 -6.21 9.13
C ILE A 29 9.53 -6.13 7.94
N TRP A 30 10.83 -6.16 8.21
CA TRP A 30 11.86 -6.13 7.17
C TRP A 30 11.75 -7.34 6.24
N GLU A 31 11.49 -8.52 6.80
CA GLU A 31 11.31 -9.73 6.00
C GLU A 31 10.12 -9.63 5.05
N TYR A 32 8.98 -9.10 5.53
CA TYR A 32 7.82 -8.86 4.68
C TYR A 32 8.11 -7.84 3.59
N TYR A 33 8.85 -6.78 3.91
CA TYR A 33 9.29 -5.82 2.90
C TYR A 33 10.10 -6.50 1.80
N LYS A 34 11.07 -7.34 2.18
CA LYS A 34 11.90 -8.05 1.20
C LYS A 34 11.09 -9.04 0.35
N LYS A 35 10.08 -9.67 0.93
CA LYS A 35 9.18 -10.54 0.18
C LYS A 35 8.34 -9.76 -0.82
N ALA A 36 7.84 -8.60 -0.43
CA ALA A 36 7.08 -7.73 -1.34
C ALA A 36 7.98 -7.26 -2.49
N GLU A 37 9.21 -6.84 -2.17
CA GLU A 37 10.19 -6.43 -3.17
C GLU A 37 10.48 -7.55 -4.18
N ALA A 38 10.64 -8.79 -3.69
CA ALA A 38 10.92 -9.94 -4.53
C ALA A 38 9.75 -10.32 -5.44
N SER A 39 8.52 -9.94 -5.07
CA SER A 39 7.31 -10.20 -5.85
C SER A 39 6.92 -9.03 -6.76
N PHE A 40 7.76 -8.03 -6.89
CA PHE A 40 7.47 -6.83 -7.69
C PHE A 40 7.22 -7.19 -9.15
N TRP A 41 6.22 -6.55 -9.74
CA TRP A 41 5.89 -6.69 -11.15
C TRP A 41 5.54 -5.33 -11.75
N THR A 42 5.64 -5.23 -13.08
CA THR A 42 5.23 -4.03 -13.81
C THR A 42 4.03 -4.35 -14.69
N ALA A 43 3.30 -3.33 -15.10
CA ALA A 43 2.14 -3.52 -15.99
C ALA A 43 2.56 -4.16 -17.31
N GLU A 44 3.78 -3.89 -17.77
CA GLU A 44 4.32 -4.42 -19.01
C GLU A 44 4.56 -5.92 -18.97
N GLU A 45 4.65 -6.52 -17.78
CA GLU A 45 4.80 -7.96 -17.61
C GLU A 45 3.48 -8.72 -17.78
N ILE A 46 2.36 -8.00 -17.79
CA ILE A 46 1.04 -8.60 -17.91
C ILE A 46 0.61 -8.56 -19.38
N ASP A 47 0.24 -9.72 -19.90
CA ASP A 47 -0.24 -9.81 -21.29
C ASP A 47 -1.73 -9.43 -21.33
N LEU A 48 -2.00 -8.23 -21.83
CA LEU A 48 -3.36 -7.70 -21.99
C LEU A 48 -3.89 -7.86 -23.42
N SER A 49 -3.19 -8.60 -24.27
CA SER A 49 -3.50 -8.67 -25.69
C SER A 49 -4.90 -9.22 -25.99
N GLN A 50 -5.44 -10.08 -25.12
CA GLN A 50 -6.77 -10.65 -25.30
C GLN A 50 -7.89 -9.79 -24.70
N ASP A 51 -7.56 -8.84 -23.85
CA ASP A 51 -8.55 -8.02 -23.14
C ASP A 51 -9.35 -7.15 -24.10
N LEU A 52 -8.70 -6.60 -25.13
CA LEU A 52 -9.38 -5.77 -26.10
C LEU A 52 -10.45 -6.56 -26.86
N ARG A 53 -10.13 -7.80 -27.26
CA ARG A 53 -11.08 -8.69 -27.93
C ARG A 53 -12.21 -9.08 -27.00
N ASP A 54 -11.90 -9.46 -25.77
CA ASP A 54 -12.90 -9.85 -24.79
C ASP A 54 -13.82 -8.68 -24.43
N TRP A 55 -13.27 -7.47 -24.34
CA TRP A 55 -14.03 -6.26 -24.12
C TRP A 55 -15.01 -6.02 -25.29
N GLY A 56 -14.56 -6.24 -26.51
CA GLY A 56 -15.39 -6.09 -27.70
C GLY A 56 -16.55 -7.08 -27.77
N ASN A 57 -16.41 -8.24 -27.13
CA ASN A 57 -17.43 -9.27 -27.07
C ASN A 57 -18.50 -9.03 -26.01
N LEU A 58 -18.31 -8.05 -25.14
CA LEU A 58 -19.29 -7.70 -24.12
C LEU A 58 -20.43 -6.89 -24.73
N ASN A 59 -21.61 -6.99 -24.13
CA ASN A 59 -22.72 -6.10 -24.49
C ASN A 59 -22.58 -4.75 -23.76
N ASP A 60 -23.42 -3.79 -24.12
CA ASP A 60 -23.35 -2.44 -23.56
C ASP A 60 -23.57 -2.41 -22.05
N GLY A 61 -24.49 -3.23 -21.54
CA GLY A 61 -24.76 -3.32 -20.12
C GLY A 61 -23.57 -3.85 -19.34
N GLU A 62 -22.91 -4.87 -19.87
CA GLU A 62 -21.71 -5.45 -19.26
C GLU A 62 -20.56 -4.46 -19.23
N ARG A 63 -20.32 -3.76 -20.34
CA ARG A 63 -19.26 -2.72 -20.38
C ARG A 63 -19.56 -1.61 -19.41
N HIS A 64 -20.82 -1.18 -19.31
CA HIS A 64 -21.22 -0.14 -18.37
C HIS A 64 -20.95 -0.57 -16.93
N PHE A 65 -21.36 -1.78 -16.56
CA PHE A 65 -21.14 -2.31 -15.20
C PHE A 65 -19.66 -2.40 -14.86
N ILE A 66 -18.87 -3.01 -15.74
CA ILE A 66 -17.42 -3.18 -15.51
C ILE A 66 -16.73 -1.82 -15.41
N SER A 67 -17.07 -0.87 -16.27
CA SER A 67 -16.50 0.48 -16.24
C SER A 67 -16.77 1.17 -14.93
N HIS A 68 -17.97 1.04 -14.38
CA HIS A 68 -18.34 1.64 -13.09
C HIS A 68 -17.61 0.97 -11.93
N VAL A 69 -17.45 -0.35 -11.95
CA VAL A 69 -16.70 -1.07 -10.93
C VAL A 69 -15.24 -0.65 -10.93
N LEU A 70 -14.62 -0.56 -12.10
CA LEU A 70 -13.22 -0.12 -12.22
C LEU A 70 -13.04 1.32 -11.76
N ALA A 71 -13.96 2.21 -12.13
CA ALA A 71 -13.93 3.60 -11.70
C ALA A 71 -14.05 3.72 -10.17
N PHE A 72 -14.92 2.90 -9.56
CA PHE A 72 -15.07 2.87 -8.11
C PHE A 72 -13.78 2.43 -7.43
N PHE A 73 -13.15 1.36 -7.90
CA PHE A 73 -11.88 0.91 -7.32
C PHE A 73 -10.77 1.94 -7.48
N ALA A 74 -10.67 2.56 -8.66
CA ALA A 74 -9.65 3.59 -8.89
C ALA A 74 -9.84 4.79 -7.96
N ALA A 75 -11.07 5.24 -7.78
CA ALA A 75 -11.37 6.36 -6.88
C ALA A 75 -11.09 6.00 -5.42
N SER A 76 -11.48 4.79 -5.00
CA SER A 76 -11.26 4.31 -3.63
C SER A 76 -9.77 4.18 -3.33
N ASP A 77 -8.98 3.66 -4.26
CA ASP A 77 -7.54 3.54 -4.10
C ASP A 77 -6.88 4.92 -3.94
N GLY A 78 -7.33 5.91 -4.70
CA GLY A 78 -6.83 7.28 -4.56
C GLY A 78 -7.08 7.85 -3.17
N ILE A 79 -8.28 7.65 -2.63
CA ILE A 79 -8.64 8.12 -1.29
C ILE A 79 -7.78 7.41 -0.22
N VAL A 80 -7.64 6.09 -0.32
CA VAL A 80 -6.83 5.31 0.62
C VAL A 80 -5.37 5.76 0.58
N ASN A 81 -4.81 5.92 -0.62
CA ASN A 81 -3.42 6.34 -0.79
C ASN A 81 -3.19 7.74 -0.22
N GLU A 82 -4.12 8.67 -0.42
CA GLU A 82 -4.02 10.01 0.16
C GLU A 82 -3.99 9.96 1.68
N ASN A 83 -4.89 9.21 2.29
CA ASN A 83 -4.93 9.06 3.74
C ASN A 83 -3.65 8.43 4.29
N LEU A 84 -3.13 7.41 3.63
CA LEU A 84 -1.88 6.77 4.03
C LEU A 84 -0.69 7.73 3.92
N ALA A 85 -0.64 8.53 2.85
CA ALA A 85 0.43 9.50 2.68
C ALA A 85 0.40 10.59 3.76
N GLU A 86 -0.80 11.04 4.15
CA GLU A 86 -0.95 12.09 5.17
C GLU A 86 -0.65 11.58 6.57
N HIS A 87 -1.07 10.35 6.91
CA HIS A 87 -1.05 9.87 8.28
C HIS A 87 0.03 8.83 8.54
N PHE A 88 0.21 7.89 7.64
CA PHE A 88 1.13 6.77 7.87
C PHE A 88 2.57 7.26 8.06
N VAL A 89 3.07 8.04 7.12
CA VAL A 89 4.47 8.50 7.15
C VAL A 89 4.74 9.39 8.35
N ALA A 90 3.75 10.20 8.76
CA ALA A 90 3.89 11.10 9.89
C ALA A 90 3.77 10.40 11.24
N GLU A 91 2.94 9.36 11.34
CA GLU A 91 2.58 8.73 12.61
C GLU A 91 3.38 7.47 12.91
N VAL A 92 3.73 6.68 11.89
CA VAL A 92 4.47 5.44 12.06
C VAL A 92 5.96 5.75 12.27
N GLN A 93 6.53 5.18 13.33
CA GLN A 93 7.89 5.50 13.75
C GLN A 93 8.92 4.40 13.43
N TYR A 94 8.46 3.23 12.97
CA TYR A 94 9.37 2.15 12.61
C TYR A 94 9.89 2.35 11.19
N THR A 95 11.21 2.43 11.05
CA THR A 95 11.86 2.63 9.75
C THR A 95 11.52 1.51 8.78
N GLU A 96 11.50 0.27 9.26
CA GLU A 96 11.17 -0.91 8.47
C GLU A 96 9.75 -0.82 7.88
N ALA A 97 8.80 -0.32 8.68
CA ALA A 97 7.42 -0.12 8.21
C ALA A 97 7.33 0.98 7.16
N LYS A 98 8.14 2.04 7.28
CA LYS A 98 8.20 3.10 6.27
C LYS A 98 8.75 2.58 4.94
N PHE A 99 9.76 1.73 4.98
CA PHE A 99 10.29 1.08 3.78
C PHE A 99 9.27 0.15 3.15
N PHE A 100 8.56 -0.61 3.98
CA PHE A 100 7.50 -1.49 3.49
C PHE A 100 6.40 -0.69 2.78
N TYR A 101 5.94 0.39 3.39
CA TYR A 101 4.90 1.24 2.81
C TYR A 101 5.38 1.92 1.53
N GLY A 102 6.62 2.42 1.52
CA GLY A 102 7.17 3.15 0.39
C GLY A 102 7.40 2.30 -0.85
N PHE A 103 7.45 0.99 -0.66
CA PHE A 103 7.57 0.09 -1.80
C PHE A 103 6.28 0.08 -2.62
#